data_46ea8fd00869e1566b9740575e99faf1
#
_entry.id   46ea8fd00869e1566b9740575e99faf1
#
_cell.length_a   1.000
_cell.length_b   1.000
_cell.length_c   1.000
_cell.angle_alpha   90.00
_cell.angle_beta   90.00
_cell.angle_gamma   90.00
#
_symmetry.space_group_name_H-M   'P 1'
#
loop_
_entity.id
_entity.type
_entity.pdbx_description
1 polymer ?
#
loop_
_entity_poly.entity_id
_entity_poly.type
_entity_poly.pdbx_seq_one_letter_code
_entity_poly.pdbx_strand_id
1 'polypeptide(L)'
;MNEPNAEPSDAARWDAVEDATELLHEERFREALRELGRVIKLDPRNPYAYYFLGIAFFETGELDAARDAYAACLKVAPTHMGARVALCHVLRMLGDTRGAIREGMAALSRAPGDPDALHAVGLAYHARGDDVATRNYLEAFLETRPELEVALETEALLASLGGPNASDAPEDPDD
;
A
#
# COMPACT_ATOMS: atom_id res chain seq x y z
N MET A 1 -33.67 -17.89 25.56
CA MET A 1 -33.53 -17.53 24.15
C MET A 1 -32.29 -16.69 24.05
N ASN A 2 -31.17 -17.27 23.60
CA ASN A 2 -29.95 -16.50 23.32
C ASN A 2 -30.23 -15.67 22.07
N GLU A 3 -30.14 -14.35 22.19
CA GLU A 3 -30.05 -13.51 21.00
C GLU A 3 -28.89 -13.96 20.14
N PRO A 4 -29.08 -14.07 18.80
CA PRO A 4 -27.95 -14.37 17.95
C PRO A 4 -26.92 -13.27 18.13
N ASN A 5 -25.67 -13.68 18.43
CA ASN A 5 -24.51 -12.82 18.66
C ASN A 5 -24.43 -11.80 17.53
N ALA A 6 -24.90 -10.57 17.80
CA ALA A 6 -24.89 -9.50 16.78
C ALA A 6 -23.42 -9.26 16.38
N GLU A 7 -23.16 -9.18 15.07
CA GLU A 7 -21.81 -8.83 14.60
C GLU A 7 -21.35 -7.51 15.25
N PRO A 8 -20.09 -7.42 15.71
CA PRO A 8 -19.56 -6.20 16.28
C PRO A 8 -19.72 -5.02 15.28
N SER A 9 -20.05 -3.84 15.82
CA SER A 9 -20.07 -2.63 15.04
C SER A 9 -18.68 -2.27 14.52
N ASP A 10 -18.61 -1.39 13.53
CA ASP A 10 -17.31 -0.91 13.00
C ASP A 10 -16.49 -0.21 14.09
N ALA A 11 -17.13 0.61 14.92
CA ALA A 11 -16.49 1.24 16.08
C ALA A 11 -15.94 0.21 17.08
N ALA A 12 -16.73 -0.82 17.42
CA ALA A 12 -16.26 -1.88 18.33
C ALA A 12 -15.09 -2.69 17.74
N ARG A 13 -15.03 -2.84 16.43
CA ARG A 13 -13.89 -3.48 15.75
C ARG A 13 -12.64 -2.61 15.79
N TRP A 14 -12.81 -1.29 15.68
CA TRP A 14 -11.71 -0.33 15.81
C TRP A 14 -11.19 -0.31 17.26
N ASP A 15 -12.07 -0.17 18.24
CA ASP A 15 -11.70 -0.18 19.67
C ASP A 15 -10.94 -1.45 20.07
N ALA A 16 -11.29 -2.59 19.46
CA ALA A 16 -10.64 -3.86 19.74
C ALA A 16 -9.16 -3.92 19.31
N VAL A 17 -8.68 -3.01 18.48
CA VAL A 17 -7.28 -2.95 18.04
C VAL A 17 -6.48 -1.81 18.68
N GLU A 18 -7.09 -1.01 19.56
CA GLU A 18 -6.47 0.17 20.16
C GLU A 18 -5.16 -0.18 20.88
N ASP A 19 -5.17 -1.17 21.80
CA ASP A 19 -3.96 -1.63 22.50
C ASP A 19 -2.85 -2.06 21.53
N ALA A 20 -3.23 -2.71 20.42
CA ALA A 20 -2.26 -3.14 19.43
C ALA A 20 -1.67 -1.97 18.63
N THR A 21 -2.46 -0.93 18.37
CA THR A 21 -1.96 0.27 17.67
C THR A 21 -1.01 1.07 18.57
N GLU A 22 -1.25 1.14 19.87
CA GLU A 22 -0.30 1.72 20.83
C GLU A 22 1.02 0.96 20.83
N LEU A 23 0.97 -0.38 20.87
CA LEU A 23 2.18 -1.22 20.78
C LEU A 23 2.96 -1.03 19.47
N LEU A 24 2.26 -0.78 18.36
CA LEU A 24 2.91 -0.46 17.08
C LEU A 24 3.63 0.90 17.14
N HIS A 25 3.02 1.92 17.73
CA HIS A 25 3.65 3.23 17.92
C HIS A 25 4.87 3.17 18.85
N GLU A 26 4.87 2.23 19.81
CA GLU A 26 6.00 1.97 20.71
C GLU A 26 7.06 1.03 20.09
N GLU A 27 6.91 0.66 18.81
CA GLU A 27 7.77 -0.29 18.08
C GLU A 27 7.85 -1.69 18.73
N ARG A 28 6.87 -2.03 19.57
CA ARG A 28 6.74 -3.32 20.26
C ARG A 28 6.04 -4.35 19.36
N PHE A 29 6.55 -4.53 18.16
CA PHE A 29 5.89 -5.29 17.08
C PHE A 29 5.51 -6.73 17.49
N ARG A 30 6.38 -7.44 18.22
CA ARG A 30 6.08 -8.82 18.66
C ARG A 30 4.90 -8.89 19.64
N GLU A 31 4.68 -7.86 20.42
CA GLU A 31 3.55 -7.77 21.34
C GLU A 31 2.29 -7.39 20.57
N ALA A 32 2.38 -6.45 19.64
CA ALA A 32 1.31 -6.10 18.73
C ALA A 32 0.82 -7.33 17.93
N LEU A 33 1.73 -8.15 17.39
CA LEU A 33 1.39 -9.39 16.69
C LEU A 33 0.58 -10.37 17.56
N ARG A 34 0.95 -10.51 18.85
CA ARG A 34 0.21 -11.38 19.78
C ARG A 34 -1.19 -10.84 20.06
N GLU A 35 -1.29 -9.53 20.27
CA GLU A 35 -2.57 -8.88 20.58
C GLU A 35 -3.52 -8.95 19.38
N LEU A 36 -3.04 -8.59 18.18
CA LEU A 36 -3.81 -8.71 16.94
C LEU A 36 -4.26 -10.15 16.67
N GLY A 37 -3.40 -11.13 16.98
CA GLY A 37 -3.77 -12.55 16.90
C GLY A 37 -4.89 -12.93 17.86
N ARG A 38 -5.01 -12.28 19.02
CA ARG A 38 -6.15 -12.48 19.95
C ARG A 38 -7.42 -11.85 19.37
N VAL A 39 -7.34 -10.62 18.87
CA VAL A 39 -8.48 -9.93 18.25
C VAL A 39 -9.04 -10.76 17.10
N ILE A 40 -8.19 -11.28 16.21
CA ILE A 40 -8.61 -12.11 15.07
C ILE A 40 -9.29 -13.43 15.52
N LYS A 41 -8.83 -14.02 16.63
CA LYS A 41 -9.49 -15.22 17.19
C LYS A 41 -10.89 -14.92 17.74
N LEU A 42 -11.12 -13.72 18.28
CA LEU A 42 -12.41 -13.28 18.81
C LEU A 42 -13.35 -12.81 17.71
N ASP A 43 -12.86 -12.04 16.75
CA ASP A 43 -13.59 -11.58 15.56
C ASP A 43 -12.74 -11.79 14.28
N PRO A 44 -12.89 -12.95 13.62
CA PRO A 44 -12.18 -13.24 12.36
C PRO A 44 -12.58 -12.33 11.18
N ARG A 45 -13.55 -11.45 11.37
CA ARG A 45 -14.02 -10.50 10.37
C ARG A 45 -13.60 -9.06 10.68
N ASN A 46 -12.72 -8.85 11.66
CA ASN A 46 -12.19 -7.52 11.96
C ASN A 46 -11.15 -7.10 10.91
N PRO A 47 -11.45 -6.16 9.99
CA PRO A 47 -10.51 -5.74 8.95
C PRO A 47 -9.31 -4.98 9.50
N TYR A 48 -9.50 -4.23 10.58
CA TYR A 48 -8.45 -3.44 11.22
C TYR A 48 -7.38 -4.35 11.82
N ALA A 49 -7.79 -5.46 12.45
CA ALA A 49 -6.85 -6.41 13.00
C ALA A 49 -5.93 -7.02 11.92
N TYR A 50 -6.45 -7.35 10.75
CA TYR A 50 -5.63 -7.83 9.63
C TYR A 50 -4.75 -6.73 9.04
N TYR A 51 -5.27 -5.49 8.95
CA TYR A 51 -4.49 -4.36 8.44
C TYR A 51 -3.28 -4.08 9.32
N PHE A 52 -3.48 -3.93 10.65
CA PHE A 52 -2.39 -3.69 11.60
C PHE A 52 -1.46 -4.90 11.74
N LEU A 53 -1.98 -6.13 11.58
CA LEU A 53 -1.13 -7.32 11.50
C LEU A 53 -0.17 -7.24 10.31
N GLY A 54 -0.65 -6.77 9.17
CA GLY A 54 0.17 -6.52 7.99
C GLY A 54 1.26 -5.48 8.25
N ILE A 55 0.93 -4.39 8.94
CA ILE A 55 1.92 -3.37 9.34
C ILE A 55 2.98 -4.00 10.26
N ALA A 56 2.59 -4.71 11.30
CA ALA A 56 3.53 -5.34 12.23
C ALA A 56 4.50 -6.31 11.52
N PHE A 57 4.00 -7.12 10.59
CA PHE A 57 4.84 -8.01 9.79
C PHE A 57 5.76 -7.26 8.82
N PHE A 58 5.26 -6.16 8.24
CA PHE A 58 6.08 -5.31 7.37
C PHE A 58 7.26 -4.71 8.13
N GLU A 59 7.01 -4.14 9.31
CA GLU A 59 8.04 -3.53 10.17
C GLU A 59 9.07 -4.57 10.68
N THR A 60 8.65 -5.82 10.85
CA THR A 60 9.58 -6.91 11.21
C THR A 60 10.29 -7.56 10.01
N GLY A 61 10.00 -7.09 8.79
CA GLY A 61 10.59 -7.60 7.55
C GLY A 61 9.99 -8.92 7.04
N GLU A 62 8.89 -9.38 7.64
CA GLU A 62 8.20 -10.61 7.29
C GLU A 62 7.23 -10.36 6.11
N LEU A 63 7.78 -10.04 4.93
CA LEU A 63 7.01 -9.54 3.78
C LEU A 63 5.94 -10.52 3.27
N ASP A 64 6.19 -11.82 3.27
CA ASP A 64 5.18 -12.82 2.89
C ASP A 64 3.99 -12.82 3.85
N ALA A 65 4.25 -12.72 5.16
CA ALA A 65 3.21 -12.64 6.17
C ALA A 65 2.43 -11.30 6.09
N ALA A 66 3.12 -10.19 5.80
CA ALA A 66 2.49 -8.89 5.57
C ALA A 66 1.55 -8.94 4.36
N ARG A 67 2.00 -9.51 3.23
CA ARG A 67 1.17 -9.75 2.04
C ARG A 67 -0.11 -10.50 2.40
N ASP A 68 0.03 -11.61 3.12
CA ASP A 68 -1.10 -12.48 3.47
C ASP A 68 -2.08 -11.78 4.42
N ALA A 69 -1.58 -10.98 5.36
CA ALA A 69 -2.40 -10.18 6.27
C ALA A 69 -3.18 -9.08 5.53
N TYR A 70 -2.54 -8.30 4.66
CA TYR A 70 -3.24 -7.30 3.85
C TYR A 70 -4.26 -7.93 2.88
N ALA A 71 -3.93 -9.07 2.28
CA ALA A 71 -4.87 -9.81 1.45
C ALA A 71 -6.06 -10.32 2.26
N ALA A 72 -5.87 -10.74 3.51
CA ALA A 72 -6.93 -11.13 4.42
C ALA A 72 -7.82 -9.93 4.80
N CYS A 73 -7.22 -8.76 5.07
CA CYS A 73 -7.97 -7.51 5.26
C CYS A 73 -8.90 -7.24 4.07
N LEU A 74 -8.38 -7.33 2.84
CA LEU A 74 -9.15 -7.05 1.62
C LEU A 74 -10.24 -8.11 1.31
N LYS A 75 -10.11 -9.35 1.82
CA LYS A 75 -11.19 -10.34 1.76
C LYS A 75 -12.36 -9.97 2.64
N VAL A 76 -12.09 -9.38 3.80
CA VAL A 76 -13.12 -8.95 4.76
C VAL A 76 -13.69 -7.58 4.37
N ALA A 77 -12.83 -6.65 3.99
CA ALA A 77 -13.17 -5.28 3.61
C ALA A 77 -12.55 -4.92 2.24
N PRO A 78 -13.19 -5.28 1.13
CA PRO A 78 -12.65 -5.06 -0.23
C PRO A 78 -12.42 -3.59 -0.59
N THR A 79 -12.96 -2.67 0.20
CA THR A 79 -12.85 -1.21 0.00
C THR A 79 -11.76 -0.57 0.85
N HIS A 80 -11.02 -1.33 1.65
CA HIS A 80 -9.99 -0.80 2.56
C HIS A 80 -8.79 -0.29 1.76
N MET A 81 -8.72 1.04 1.56
CA MET A 81 -7.71 1.70 0.72
C MET A 81 -6.31 1.47 1.25
N GLY A 82 -6.07 1.74 2.56
CA GLY A 82 -4.75 1.56 3.16
C GLY A 82 -4.18 0.14 2.99
N ALA A 83 -5.01 -0.90 3.17
CA ALA A 83 -4.58 -2.29 2.95
C ALA A 83 -4.22 -2.57 1.47
N ARG A 84 -4.94 -1.94 0.54
CA ARG A 84 -4.69 -2.11 -0.90
C ARG A 84 -3.39 -1.46 -1.33
N VAL A 85 -3.13 -0.24 -0.88
CA VAL A 85 -1.87 0.48 -1.14
C VAL A 85 -0.69 -0.24 -0.48
N ALA A 86 -0.84 -0.66 0.79
CA ALA A 86 0.18 -1.42 1.49
C ALA A 86 0.49 -2.76 0.80
N LEU A 87 -0.55 -3.46 0.30
CA LEU A 87 -0.37 -4.70 -0.49
C LEU A 87 0.39 -4.43 -1.80
N CYS A 88 0.12 -3.30 -2.48
CA CYS A 88 0.88 -2.88 -3.66
C CYS A 88 2.38 -2.75 -3.34
N HIS A 89 2.72 -2.06 -2.25
CA HIS A 89 4.12 -1.90 -1.82
C HIS A 89 4.79 -3.24 -1.51
N VAL A 90 4.13 -4.10 -0.73
CA VAL A 90 4.68 -5.41 -0.35
C VAL A 90 4.87 -6.31 -1.57
N LEU A 91 3.91 -6.38 -2.49
CA LEU A 91 4.03 -7.15 -3.71
C LEU A 91 5.21 -6.67 -4.58
N ARG A 92 5.41 -5.35 -4.69
CA ARG A 92 6.58 -4.77 -5.36
C ARG A 92 7.89 -5.23 -4.71
N MET A 93 7.99 -5.19 -3.38
CA MET A 93 9.18 -5.61 -2.64
C MET A 93 9.44 -7.11 -2.79
N LEU A 94 8.40 -7.94 -2.91
CA LEU A 94 8.49 -9.36 -3.19
C LEU A 94 8.79 -9.69 -4.68
N GLY A 95 8.88 -8.67 -5.54
CA GLY A 95 9.13 -8.82 -6.98
C GLY A 95 7.90 -9.16 -7.82
N ASP A 96 6.70 -9.27 -7.23
CA ASP A 96 5.44 -9.40 -7.97
C ASP A 96 4.96 -8.03 -8.48
N THR A 97 5.66 -7.49 -9.46
CA THR A 97 5.35 -6.19 -10.06
C THR A 97 3.99 -6.17 -10.74
N ARG A 98 3.53 -7.30 -11.30
CA ARG A 98 2.19 -7.41 -11.91
C ARG A 98 1.10 -7.32 -10.85
N GLY A 99 1.26 -8.04 -9.76
CA GLY A 99 0.35 -7.97 -8.61
C GLY A 99 0.32 -6.58 -8.01
N ALA A 100 1.48 -5.95 -7.81
CA ALA A 100 1.59 -4.60 -7.29
C ALA A 100 0.81 -3.58 -8.15
N ILE A 101 1.05 -3.57 -9.46
CA ILE A 101 0.34 -2.67 -10.39
C ILE A 101 -1.17 -2.92 -10.35
N ARG A 102 -1.61 -4.19 -10.34
CA ARG A 102 -3.04 -4.52 -10.27
C ARG A 102 -3.70 -3.95 -9.03
N GLU A 103 -3.10 -4.12 -7.84
CA GLU A 103 -3.64 -3.61 -6.58
C GLU A 103 -3.61 -2.07 -6.53
N GLY A 104 -2.52 -1.45 -6.96
CA GLY A 104 -2.41 0.01 -7.04
C GLY A 104 -3.42 0.62 -8.01
N MET A 105 -3.59 0.06 -9.19
CA MET A 105 -4.60 0.50 -10.15
C MET A 105 -6.04 0.30 -9.63
N ALA A 106 -6.29 -0.76 -8.86
CA ALA A 106 -7.56 -0.94 -8.20
C ALA A 106 -7.81 0.11 -7.09
N ALA A 107 -6.76 0.62 -6.43
CA ALA A 107 -6.86 1.76 -5.52
C ALA A 107 -7.23 3.03 -6.30
N LEU A 108 -6.48 3.36 -7.37
CA LEU A 108 -6.73 4.55 -8.21
C LEU A 108 -8.09 4.52 -8.90
N SER A 109 -8.64 3.36 -9.22
CA SER A 109 -10.00 3.27 -9.79
C SER A 109 -11.09 3.77 -8.82
N ARG A 110 -10.81 3.76 -7.52
CA ARG A 110 -11.71 4.23 -6.45
C ARG A 110 -11.43 5.68 -6.06
N ALA A 111 -10.17 6.06 -6.03
CA ALA A 111 -9.69 7.38 -5.69
C ALA A 111 -8.57 7.79 -6.65
N PRO A 112 -8.91 8.36 -7.83
CA PRO A 112 -7.92 8.65 -8.90
C PRO A 112 -6.83 9.63 -8.51
N GLY A 113 -7.07 10.48 -7.51
CA GLY A 113 -6.10 11.47 -7.01
C GLY A 113 -5.47 11.09 -5.67
N ASP A 114 -5.64 9.86 -5.20
CA ASP A 114 -5.06 9.43 -3.92
C ASP A 114 -3.52 9.42 -4.00
N PRO A 115 -2.82 10.24 -3.18
CA PRO A 115 -1.38 10.38 -3.28
C PRO A 115 -0.62 9.09 -3.01
N ASP A 116 -1.05 8.31 -2.01
CA ASP A 116 -0.38 7.07 -1.65
C ASP A 116 -0.51 6.03 -2.76
N ALA A 117 -1.68 5.95 -3.40
CA ALA A 117 -1.90 5.07 -4.53
C ALA A 117 -1.11 5.51 -5.78
N LEU A 118 -1.04 6.82 -6.07
CA LEU A 118 -0.22 7.36 -7.18
C LEU A 118 1.26 7.02 -6.98
N HIS A 119 1.79 7.26 -5.79
CA HIS A 119 3.16 6.93 -5.45
C HIS A 119 3.44 5.42 -5.55
N ALA A 120 2.58 4.60 -4.95
CA ALA A 120 2.71 3.14 -4.98
C ALA A 120 2.71 2.58 -6.42
N VAL A 121 1.82 3.09 -7.27
CA VAL A 121 1.74 2.68 -8.69
C VAL A 121 2.97 3.14 -9.46
N GLY A 122 3.42 4.37 -9.27
CA GLY A 122 4.64 4.88 -9.89
C GLY A 122 5.85 4.02 -9.57
N LEU A 123 6.05 3.68 -8.29
CA LEU A 123 7.14 2.79 -7.87
C LEU A 123 6.98 1.36 -8.39
N ALA A 124 5.76 0.85 -8.55
CA ALA A 124 5.51 -0.47 -9.11
C ALA A 124 5.84 -0.52 -10.61
N TYR A 125 5.55 0.55 -11.38
CA TYR A 125 5.96 0.68 -12.76
C TYR A 125 7.47 0.84 -12.90
N HIS A 126 8.11 1.60 -12.01
CA HIS A 126 9.56 1.71 -11.96
C HIS A 126 10.22 0.33 -11.76
N ALA A 127 9.74 -0.45 -10.79
CA ALA A 127 10.22 -1.82 -10.55
C ALA A 127 10.01 -2.76 -11.75
N ARG A 128 9.06 -2.44 -12.65
CA ARG A 128 8.83 -3.15 -13.91
C ARG A 128 9.72 -2.67 -15.04
N GLY A 129 10.39 -1.54 -14.89
CA GLY A 129 11.21 -0.90 -15.94
C GLY A 129 10.39 -0.12 -16.97
N ASP A 130 9.21 0.35 -16.63
CA ASP A 130 8.34 1.16 -17.49
C ASP A 130 8.50 2.65 -17.13
N ASP A 131 9.52 3.28 -17.70
CA ASP A 131 9.90 4.66 -17.37
C ASP A 131 8.79 5.68 -17.70
N VAL A 132 8.04 5.43 -18.77
CA VAL A 132 6.95 6.32 -19.20
C VAL A 132 5.82 6.30 -18.17
N ALA A 133 5.36 5.13 -17.78
CA ALA A 133 4.32 5.01 -16.77
C ALA A 133 4.82 5.49 -15.39
N THR A 134 6.07 5.18 -15.02
CA THR A 134 6.71 5.69 -13.80
C THR A 134 6.63 7.20 -13.74
N ARG A 135 7.07 7.88 -14.80
CA ARG A 135 7.03 9.33 -14.89
C ARG A 135 5.62 9.89 -14.71
N ASN A 136 4.66 9.36 -15.47
CA ASN A 136 3.28 9.85 -15.43
C ASN A 136 2.67 9.78 -14.01
N TYR A 137 2.86 8.66 -13.30
CA TYR A 137 2.29 8.48 -11.96
C TYR A 137 3.04 9.27 -10.88
N LEU A 138 4.37 9.35 -10.95
CA LEU A 138 5.16 10.09 -9.98
C LEU A 138 5.05 11.60 -10.16
N GLU A 139 4.92 12.12 -11.38
CA GLU A 139 4.60 13.53 -11.63
C GLU A 139 3.22 13.89 -11.08
N ALA A 140 2.20 13.05 -11.32
CA ALA A 140 0.87 13.23 -10.72
C ALA A 140 0.90 13.17 -9.19
N PHE A 141 1.74 12.31 -8.60
CA PHE A 141 1.97 12.30 -7.15
C PHE A 141 2.55 13.62 -6.66
N LEU A 142 3.58 14.19 -7.32
CA LEU A 142 4.17 15.47 -6.93
C LEU A 142 3.18 16.63 -6.99
N GLU A 143 2.21 16.60 -7.92
CA GLU A 143 1.13 17.58 -7.99
C GLU A 143 0.25 17.61 -6.73
N THR A 144 0.17 16.49 -5.99
CA THR A 144 -0.55 16.42 -4.70
C THR A 144 0.13 17.18 -3.56
N ARG A 145 1.35 17.68 -3.78
CA ARG A 145 2.20 18.37 -2.80
C ARG A 145 2.52 17.52 -1.58
N PRO A 146 3.17 16.37 -1.77
CA PRO A 146 3.58 15.51 -0.67
C PRO A 146 4.59 16.21 0.27
N GLU A 147 4.92 15.56 1.38
CA GLU A 147 5.96 16.02 2.28
C GLU A 147 7.30 16.19 1.55
N LEU A 148 8.09 17.20 1.96
CA LEU A 148 9.29 17.64 1.24
C LEU A 148 10.30 16.49 1.03
N GLU A 149 10.51 15.66 2.02
CA GLU A 149 11.46 14.53 1.95
C GLU A 149 11.07 13.56 0.84
N VAL A 150 9.81 13.12 0.83
CA VAL A 150 9.28 12.18 -0.18
C VAL A 150 9.25 12.83 -1.57
N ALA A 151 8.95 14.15 -1.64
CA ALA A 151 9.01 14.89 -2.89
C ALA A 151 10.41 14.88 -3.49
N LEU A 152 11.44 15.19 -2.68
CA LEU A 152 12.84 15.23 -3.13
C LEU A 152 13.33 13.83 -3.59
N GLU A 153 12.97 12.76 -2.89
CA GLU A 153 13.30 11.40 -3.30
C GLU A 153 12.63 11.05 -4.64
N THR A 154 11.37 11.43 -4.80
CA THR A 154 10.62 11.21 -6.04
C THR A 154 11.21 11.99 -7.21
N GLU A 155 11.57 13.26 -7.01
CA GLU A 155 12.25 14.08 -8.03
C GLU A 155 13.61 13.50 -8.42
N ALA A 156 14.39 13.03 -7.44
CA ALA A 156 15.68 12.38 -7.70
C ALA A 156 15.50 11.09 -8.53
N LEU A 157 14.48 10.30 -8.23
CA LEU A 157 14.12 9.11 -9.01
C LEU A 157 13.76 9.51 -10.45
N LEU A 158 12.88 10.49 -10.64
CA LEU A 158 12.49 10.98 -11.96
C LEU A 158 13.67 11.51 -12.77
N ALA A 159 14.61 12.20 -12.12
CA ALA A 159 15.83 12.66 -12.78
C ALA A 159 16.77 11.53 -13.22
N SER A 160 16.74 10.40 -12.51
CA SER A 160 17.53 9.21 -12.86
C SER A 160 16.96 8.42 -14.04
N LEU A 161 15.65 8.53 -14.29
CA LEU A 161 15.03 7.96 -15.46
C LEU A 161 15.56 8.73 -16.69
N GLY A 162 16.13 8.04 -17.68
CA GLY A 162 16.63 8.67 -18.90
C GLY A 162 15.63 9.69 -19.44
N GLY A 163 16.12 10.82 -19.93
CA GLY A 163 15.26 11.84 -20.56
C GLY A 163 14.39 11.20 -21.65
N PRO A 164 13.31 11.87 -22.11
CA PRO A 164 12.50 11.37 -23.22
C PRO A 164 13.42 10.93 -24.33
N ASN A 165 13.29 9.67 -24.76
CA ASN A 165 14.21 9.01 -25.70
C ASN A 165 14.61 9.97 -26.81
N ALA A 166 15.91 10.24 -26.96
CA ALA A 166 16.47 11.01 -28.08
C ALA A 166 16.25 10.30 -29.44
N SER A 167 15.50 9.18 -29.46
CA SER A 167 15.09 8.46 -30.67
C SER A 167 13.82 8.99 -31.34
N ASP A 168 13.09 9.93 -30.69
CA ASP A 168 11.90 10.59 -31.28
C ASP A 168 12.20 12.03 -31.77
N ALA A 169 13.46 12.39 -31.92
CA ALA A 169 13.78 13.58 -32.71
C ALA A 169 13.36 13.31 -34.19
N PRO A 170 12.50 14.14 -34.78
CA PRO A 170 12.20 14.00 -36.22
C PRO A 170 13.53 14.10 -36.97
N GLU A 171 13.82 13.07 -37.82
CA GLU A 171 14.91 13.16 -38.75
C GLU A 171 14.73 14.44 -39.58
N ASP A 172 15.74 15.28 -39.54
CA ASP A 172 15.78 16.53 -40.32
C ASP A 172 15.71 16.14 -41.79
N PRO A 173 14.72 16.59 -42.59
CA PRO A 173 14.54 16.12 -43.97
C PRO A 173 15.50 16.73 -44.99
N ASP A 174 16.58 17.40 -44.55
CA ASP A 174 17.55 18.10 -45.39
C ASP A 174 19.02 17.65 -45.15
N ASP A 175 19.33 16.33 -45.36
CA ASP A 175 20.70 15.90 -45.61
C ASP A 175 20.78 14.98 -46.85
#